data_835e4d0f70fdf19d2ff7650fc2fb8f6b
#
_entry.id   835e4d0f70fdf19d2ff7650fc2fb8f6b
#
_cell.length_a   1.000
_cell.length_b   1.000
_cell.length_c   1.000
_cell.angle_alpha   90.00
_cell.angle_beta   90.00
_cell.angle_gamma   90.00
#
_symmetry.space_group_name_H-M   'P 1'
#
loop_
_entity.id
_entity.type
_entity.pdbx_description
1 polymer ?
#
loop_
_entity_poly.entity_id
_entity_poly.type
_entity_poly.pdbx_seq_one_letter_code
_entity_poly.pdbx_strand_id
1 'polypeptide(L)'
;MLFRSIWDGSLWHGGGANRTGERRTGVAMNYCAGFIRQQENQQLGISPEAVRGFSPRLRELVGYGVYQGLIGHIDKQSPAQLLTGEGAFKSIWDH
;
A
#
# COMPACT_ATOMS: atom_id res chain seq x y z
N MET A 1 16.98 16.78 12.94
CA MET A 1 16.78 15.51 13.66
C MET A 1 15.52 14.84 13.15
N LEU A 2 15.60 13.55 12.83
CA LEU A 2 14.44 12.77 12.39
C LEU A 2 13.94 11.92 13.55
N PHE A 3 12.66 12.06 13.84
CA PHE A 3 11.98 11.20 14.80
C PHE A 3 11.11 10.20 14.05
N ARG A 4 11.19 8.95 14.47
CA ARG A 4 10.34 7.88 13.97
C ARG A 4 9.67 7.19 15.13
N SER A 5 8.38 6.98 15.03
CA SER A 5 7.63 6.24 16.04
C SER A 5 6.62 5.33 15.36
N ILE A 6 6.38 4.19 15.97
CA ILE A 6 5.33 3.25 15.55
C ILE A 6 4.39 3.12 16.73
N TRP A 7 3.11 3.34 16.49
CA TRP A 7 2.12 3.27 17.56
C TRP A 7 0.78 2.79 17.03
N ASP A 8 0.01 2.18 17.93
CA ASP A 8 -1.35 1.74 17.65
C ASP A 8 -2.27 2.96 17.63
N GLY A 9 -3.21 3.00 16.69
CA GLY A 9 -4.18 4.09 16.58
C GLY A 9 -5.08 4.24 17.79
N SER A 10 -5.18 3.19 18.62
CA SER A 10 -5.93 3.25 19.89
C SER A 10 -5.15 3.96 21.00
N LEU A 11 -3.87 4.21 20.84
CA LEU A 11 -3.07 4.97 21.79
C LEU A 11 -3.62 6.39 21.90
N TRP A 12 -3.73 6.89 23.14
CA TRP A 12 -4.15 8.27 23.35
C TRP A 12 -3.14 9.21 22.70
N HIS A 13 -3.60 10.02 21.78
CA HIS A 13 -2.76 10.93 21.03
C HIS A 13 -3.54 12.17 20.63
N GLY A 14 -2.83 13.17 20.19
CA GLY A 14 -3.43 14.41 19.70
C GLY A 14 -2.40 15.26 18.96
N GLY A 15 -2.90 16.25 18.25
CA GLY A 15 -2.05 17.20 17.57
C GLY A 15 -1.71 18.37 18.48
N GLY A 16 -0.43 18.78 18.44
CA GLY A 16 0.03 20.00 19.10
C GLY A 16 0.23 21.13 18.12
N ALA A 17 0.12 22.36 18.59
CA ALA A 17 0.37 23.52 17.78
C ALA A 17 1.87 23.72 17.51
N ASN A 18 2.21 24.11 16.29
CA ASN A 18 3.57 24.58 15.99
C ASN A 18 3.67 26.08 16.31
N ARG A 19 4.39 26.39 17.38
CA ARG A 19 4.58 27.78 17.84
C ARG A 19 5.93 28.37 17.40
N THR A 20 6.67 27.63 16.57
CA THR A 20 7.92 28.12 16.00
C THR A 20 7.63 28.96 14.75
N GLY A 21 8.58 29.75 14.30
CA GLY A 21 8.48 30.46 13.01
C GLY A 21 8.81 29.60 11.80
N GLU A 22 9.11 28.32 12.01
CA GLU A 22 9.55 27.42 10.95
C GLU A 22 8.47 26.41 10.57
N ARG A 23 8.52 25.97 9.31
CA ARG A 23 7.68 24.86 8.85
C ARG A 23 8.12 23.56 9.48
N ARG A 24 7.16 22.74 9.83
CA ARG A 24 7.39 21.36 10.24
C ARG A 24 6.57 20.44 9.36
N THR A 25 7.22 19.42 8.83
CA THR A 25 6.56 18.41 8.01
C THR A 25 6.52 17.10 8.78
N GLY A 26 5.33 16.56 8.93
CA GLY A 26 5.12 15.21 9.46
C GLY A 26 4.64 14.30 8.35
N VAL A 27 5.14 13.08 8.33
CA VAL A 27 4.67 12.03 7.41
C VAL A 27 4.07 10.92 8.25
N ALA A 28 2.78 10.68 8.08
CA ALA A 28 2.08 9.61 8.76
C ALA A 28 1.75 8.50 7.76
N MET A 29 2.22 7.29 8.03
CA MET A 29 1.94 6.12 7.22
C MET A 29 1.05 5.18 8.02
N ASN A 30 -0.05 4.75 7.41
CA ASN A 30 -0.98 3.82 8.03
C ASN A 30 -0.87 2.45 7.36
N TYR A 31 -0.93 1.43 8.20
CA TYR A 31 -0.93 0.04 7.75
C TYR A 31 -2.22 -0.64 8.19
N CYS A 32 -2.70 -1.56 7.40
CA CYS A 32 -3.83 -2.41 7.75
C CYS A 32 -3.49 -3.88 7.50
N ALA A 33 -4.27 -4.75 8.11
CA ALA A 33 -4.13 -6.19 7.86
C ALA A 33 -4.43 -6.50 6.38
N GLY A 34 -3.82 -7.56 5.86
CA GLY A 34 -3.94 -7.93 4.46
C GLY A 34 -5.36 -8.28 4.00
N PHE A 35 -6.27 -8.54 4.93
CA PHE A 35 -7.69 -8.79 4.63
C PHE A 35 -8.57 -7.53 4.69
N ILE A 36 -7.99 -6.38 5.03
CA ILE A 36 -8.69 -5.10 5.10
C ILE A 36 -8.32 -4.28 3.87
N ARG A 37 -9.33 -3.67 3.27
CA ARG A 37 -9.11 -2.79 2.13
C ARG A 37 -8.40 -1.52 2.59
N GLN A 38 -7.36 -1.13 1.88
CA GLN A 38 -6.65 0.13 2.14
C GLN A 38 -7.56 1.34 1.99
N GLN A 39 -7.32 2.36 2.80
CA GLN A 39 -8.13 3.58 2.80
C GLN A 39 -8.00 4.35 1.49
N GLU A 40 -6.79 4.49 0.98
CA GLU A 40 -6.52 5.08 -0.32
C GLU A 40 -6.22 3.99 -1.34
N ASN A 41 -6.82 4.07 -2.51
CA ASN A 41 -6.58 3.10 -3.57
C ASN A 41 -5.23 3.35 -4.23
N GLN A 42 -4.19 2.76 -3.70
CA GLN A 42 -2.84 2.94 -4.21
C GLN A 42 -2.55 2.15 -5.48
N GLN A 43 -3.33 1.11 -5.77
CA GLN A 43 -3.16 0.36 -7.00
C GLN A 43 -3.51 1.19 -8.24
N LEU A 44 -4.49 2.06 -8.14
CA LEU A 44 -4.83 3.02 -9.19
C LEU A 44 -4.16 4.39 -8.99
N GLY A 45 -3.92 4.77 -7.74
CA GLY A 45 -3.35 6.08 -7.43
C GLY A 45 -1.87 6.23 -7.73
N ILE A 46 -1.13 5.12 -7.76
CA ILE A 46 0.29 5.11 -8.12
C ILE A 46 0.43 4.53 -9.52
N SER A 47 1.18 5.21 -10.38
CA SER A 47 1.36 4.73 -11.75
C SER A 47 2.03 3.35 -11.78
N PRO A 48 1.63 2.44 -12.69
CA PRO A 48 2.29 1.13 -12.82
C PRO A 48 3.80 1.23 -13.04
N GLU A 49 4.25 2.25 -13.75
CA GLU A 49 5.69 2.48 -13.97
C GLU A 49 6.44 2.70 -12.66
N ALA A 50 5.88 3.51 -11.76
CA ALA A 50 6.48 3.74 -10.46
C ALA A 50 6.51 2.46 -9.62
N VAL A 51 5.42 1.70 -9.63
CA VAL A 51 5.31 0.45 -8.86
C VAL A 51 6.28 -0.62 -9.37
N ARG A 52 6.54 -0.67 -10.67
CA ARG A 52 7.54 -1.59 -11.23
C ARG A 52 8.94 -1.33 -10.68
N GLY A 53 9.25 -0.10 -10.31
CA GLY A 53 10.51 0.27 -9.67
C GLY A 53 10.58 -0.03 -8.18
N PHE A 54 9.48 -0.41 -7.54
CA PHE A 54 9.45 -0.71 -6.13
C PHE A 54 10.08 -2.06 -5.82
N SER A 55 10.61 -2.21 -4.59
CA SER A 55 11.02 -3.52 -4.10
C SER A 55 9.81 -4.46 -4.02
N PRO A 56 10.00 -5.79 -4.08
CA PRO A 56 8.88 -6.73 -3.91
C PRO A 56 8.09 -6.50 -2.61
N ARG A 57 8.78 -6.17 -1.53
CA ARG A 57 8.13 -5.88 -0.25
C ARG A 57 7.25 -4.63 -0.32
N LEU A 58 7.74 -3.58 -0.96
CA LEU A 58 6.96 -2.34 -1.09
C LEU A 58 5.73 -2.56 -2.00
N ARG A 59 5.86 -3.37 -3.04
CA ARG A 59 4.72 -3.75 -3.88
C ARG A 59 3.63 -4.45 -3.06
N GLU A 60 4.01 -5.36 -2.19
CA GLU A 60 3.06 -6.03 -1.27
C GLU A 60 2.36 -5.01 -0.37
N LEU A 61 3.11 -4.09 0.21
CA LEU A 61 2.57 -3.08 1.13
C LEU A 61 1.58 -2.14 0.47
N VAL A 62 1.75 -1.83 -0.81
CA VAL A 62 0.81 -0.97 -1.54
C VAL A 62 -0.35 -1.74 -2.19
N GLY A 63 -0.41 -3.05 -2.01
CA GLY A 63 -1.55 -3.86 -2.41
C GLY A 63 -1.31 -4.80 -3.58
N TYR A 64 -0.10 -4.92 -4.08
CA TYR A 64 0.25 -5.85 -5.15
C TYR A 64 0.69 -7.21 -4.60
N GLY A 65 -0.10 -7.75 -3.69
CA GLY A 65 0.14 -9.05 -3.09
C GLY A 65 -1.16 -9.81 -2.91
N VAL A 66 -1.04 -11.04 -2.42
CA VAL A 66 -2.18 -11.90 -2.14
C VAL A 66 -2.09 -12.35 -0.68
N TYR A 67 -3.07 -11.96 0.13
CA TYR A 67 -3.13 -12.37 1.52
C TYR A 67 -3.69 -13.80 1.63
N GLN A 68 -2.99 -14.66 2.34
CA GLN A 68 -3.38 -16.06 2.54
C GLN A 68 -3.65 -16.81 1.22
N GLY A 69 -2.95 -16.42 0.16
CA GLY A 69 -3.04 -17.06 -1.14
C GLY A 69 -4.28 -16.74 -1.98
N LEU A 70 -5.24 -15.99 -1.43
CA LEU A 70 -6.50 -15.71 -2.14
C LEU A 70 -6.92 -14.25 -2.14
N ILE A 71 -6.82 -13.57 -1.00
CA ILE A 71 -7.36 -12.21 -0.90
C ILE A 71 -6.50 -11.24 -1.68
N GLY A 72 -7.10 -10.60 -2.69
CA GLY A 72 -6.43 -9.66 -3.58
C GLY A 72 -5.98 -10.26 -4.91
N HIS A 73 -6.35 -11.51 -5.19
CA HIS A 73 -5.98 -12.15 -6.46
C HIS A 73 -6.72 -11.55 -7.66
N ILE A 74 -6.12 -11.68 -8.82
CA ILE A 74 -6.78 -11.44 -10.10
C ILE A 74 -6.73 -12.77 -10.86
N ASP A 75 -7.88 -13.40 -11.03
CA ASP A 75 -7.98 -14.71 -11.68
C ASP A 75 -6.97 -15.71 -11.10
N LYS A 76 -6.94 -15.81 -9.79
CA LYS A 76 -6.04 -16.67 -8.99
C LYS A 76 -4.55 -16.36 -9.15
N GLN A 77 -4.23 -15.21 -9.69
CA GLN A 77 -2.86 -14.74 -9.85
C GLN A 77 -2.59 -13.55 -8.92
N SER A 78 -1.35 -13.39 -8.51
CA SER A 78 -0.95 -12.18 -7.80
C SER A 78 -0.95 -10.98 -8.73
N PRO A 79 -1.47 -9.81 -8.28
CA PRO A 79 -1.38 -8.59 -9.07
C PRO A 79 0.04 -8.22 -9.50
N ALA A 80 1.05 -8.60 -8.70
CA ALA A 80 2.44 -8.35 -9.04
C ALA A 80 2.87 -9.09 -10.32
N GLN A 81 2.35 -10.29 -10.55
CA GLN A 81 2.66 -11.05 -11.76
C GLN A 81 2.13 -10.37 -13.02
N LEU A 82 0.92 -9.83 -12.95
CA LEU A 82 0.35 -9.07 -14.07
C LEU A 82 1.12 -7.76 -14.31
N LEU A 83 1.56 -7.10 -13.23
CA LEU A 83 2.33 -5.87 -13.31
C LEU A 83 3.66 -6.08 -14.03
N THR A 84 4.34 -7.20 -13.77
CA THR A 84 5.64 -7.52 -14.35
C THR A 84 5.55 -8.26 -15.68
N GLY A 85 4.35 -8.62 -16.12
CA GLY A 85 4.13 -9.36 -17.35
C GLY A 85 4.33 -10.87 -17.24
N GLU A 86 4.52 -11.39 -16.02
CA GLU A 86 4.69 -12.84 -15.77
C GLU A 86 3.36 -13.59 -15.75
N GLY A 87 2.27 -12.86 -15.51
CA GLY A 87 0.92 -13.40 -15.50
C GLY A 87 0.16 -13.10 -16.78
N ALA A 88 -0.91 -13.83 -17.03
CA ALA A 88 -1.81 -13.60 -18.14
C ALA A 88 -3.11 -12.95 -17.63
N PHE A 89 -3.48 -11.84 -18.21
CA PHE A 89 -4.78 -11.23 -17.95
C PHE A 89 -5.87 -12.03 -18.65
N LYS A 90 -6.85 -12.41 -17.88
CA LYS A 90 -7.98 -13.19 -18.42
C LYS A 90 -9.27 -12.45 -18.13
N SER A 91 -10.03 -12.18 -19.18
CA SER A 91 -11.36 -11.61 -19.04
C SER A 91 -12.31 -12.62 -18.39
N ILE A 92 -13.21 -12.13 -17.54
CA ILE A 92 -14.27 -12.98 -16.96
C ILE A 92 -15.19 -13.59 -18.03
N TRP A 93 -15.14 -13.05 -19.24
CA TRP A 93 -15.94 -13.53 -20.37
C TRP A 93 -15.19 -14.53 -21.28
N ASP A 94 -13.91 -14.71 -21.03
CA ASP A 94 -13.07 -15.68 -21.76
C ASP A 94 -13.12 -17.02 -21.04
N HIS A 95 -13.98 -17.89 -21.50
CA HIS A 95 -14.15 -19.24 -20.94
C HIS A 95 -13.61 -20.30 -21.90
#